data_95cc4f8805f92d997eb6fd2e2773b012
#
_entry.id   95cc4f8805f92d997eb6fd2e2773b012
#
_cell.length_a   1.000
_cell.length_b   1.000
_cell.length_c   1.000
_cell.angle_alpha   90.00
_cell.angle_beta   90.00
_cell.angle_gamma   90.00
#
_symmetry.space_group_name_H-M   'P 1'
#
loop_
_entity.id
_entity.type
_entity.pdbx_description
1 polymer ?
#
loop_
_entity_poly.entity_id
_entity_poly.type
_entity_poly.pdbx_seq_one_letter_code
_entity_poly.pdbx_strand_id
1 'polypeptide(L)'
;MERVYETVLILRPDLSPQEGEGVVKKISQKIKDGGGEIFSCRLWLENRKFAYVLRSRGAERKKYDQGNYWLIEFKLAIEKLAELKEVIRLEENILRSLIVRKSD
;
A
#
# COMPACT_ATOMS: atom_id res chain seq x y z
N MET A 1 12.34 15.93 -9.80
CA MET A 1 12.90 16.02 -8.45
C MET A 1 12.40 14.87 -7.61
N GLU A 2 13.29 14.19 -6.91
CA GLU A 2 12.93 13.04 -6.09
C GLU A 2 12.65 13.44 -4.65
N ARG A 3 11.74 12.71 -4.03
CA ARG A 3 11.35 12.89 -2.64
C ARG A 3 11.30 11.56 -1.94
N VAL A 4 11.46 11.56 -0.63
CA VAL A 4 11.32 10.37 0.20
C VAL A 4 9.90 10.34 0.75
N TYR A 5 9.25 9.19 0.57
CA TYR A 5 7.87 8.97 0.98
C TYR A 5 7.76 7.72 1.82
N GLU A 6 6.67 7.64 2.55
CA GLU A 6 6.29 6.44 3.25
C GLU A 6 4.83 6.15 2.92
N THR A 7 4.53 4.93 2.50
CA THR A 7 3.15 4.55 2.27
C THR A 7 2.74 3.46 3.25
N VAL A 8 1.56 3.63 3.82
CA VAL A 8 0.90 2.61 4.63
C VAL A 8 -0.17 1.99 3.75
N LEU A 9 -0.12 0.67 3.61
CA LEU A 9 -1.12 -0.09 2.87
C LEU A 9 -1.86 -0.98 3.86
N ILE A 10 -3.18 -0.86 3.88
CA ILE A 10 -4.03 -1.72 4.71
C ILE A 10 -4.65 -2.77 3.80
N LEU A 11 -4.21 -4.01 3.95
CA LEU A 11 -4.65 -5.12 3.13
C LEU A 11 -5.77 -5.90 3.83
N ARG A 12 -6.61 -6.54 3.02
CA ARG A 12 -7.67 -7.44 3.51
C ARG A 12 -7.05 -8.51 4.43
N PRO A 13 -7.72 -8.85 5.53
CA PRO A 13 -7.18 -9.84 6.47
C PRO A 13 -7.29 -11.28 5.99
N ASP A 14 -8.13 -11.53 4.98
CA ASP A 14 -8.41 -12.87 4.48
C ASP A 14 -7.48 -13.32 3.36
N LEU A 15 -6.44 -12.56 3.07
CA LEU A 15 -5.41 -12.97 2.12
C LEU A 15 -4.43 -13.92 2.80
N SER A 16 -3.95 -14.92 2.07
CA SER A 16 -2.85 -15.73 2.57
C SER A 16 -1.60 -14.86 2.67
N PRO A 17 -0.59 -15.27 3.46
CA PRO A 17 0.66 -14.51 3.53
C PRO A 17 1.29 -14.29 2.15
N GLN A 18 1.23 -15.30 1.28
CA GLN A 18 1.78 -15.22 -0.07
C GLN A 18 1.02 -14.23 -0.93
N GLU A 19 -0.31 -14.23 -0.83
CA GLU A 19 -1.14 -13.27 -1.56
C GLU A 19 -0.87 -11.83 -1.10
N GLY A 20 -0.74 -11.63 0.21
CA GLY A 20 -0.43 -10.31 0.76
C GLY A 20 0.92 -9.81 0.29
N GLU A 21 1.93 -10.68 0.33
CA GLU A 21 3.26 -10.34 -0.17
C GLU A 21 3.24 -10.01 -1.66
N GLY A 22 2.43 -10.73 -2.43
CA GLY A 22 2.25 -10.49 -3.85
C GLY A 22 1.71 -9.10 -4.15
N VAL A 23 0.73 -8.65 -3.36
CA VAL A 23 0.16 -7.30 -3.51
C VAL A 23 1.23 -6.25 -3.23
N VAL A 24 1.94 -6.41 -2.12
CA VAL A 24 2.98 -5.46 -1.71
C VAL A 24 4.12 -5.44 -2.72
N LYS A 25 4.50 -6.61 -3.25
CA LYS A 25 5.55 -6.72 -4.26
C LYS A 25 5.16 -5.99 -5.54
N LYS A 26 3.88 -6.06 -5.93
CA LYS A 26 3.36 -5.36 -7.10
C LYS A 26 3.54 -3.84 -6.94
N ILE A 27 3.22 -3.32 -5.77
CA ILE A 27 3.36 -1.89 -5.48
C ILE A 27 4.85 -1.51 -5.47
N SER A 28 5.68 -2.32 -4.81
CA SER A 28 7.14 -2.09 -4.78
C SER A 28 7.74 -2.09 -6.19
N GLN A 29 7.27 -3.01 -7.03
CA GLN A 29 7.76 -3.08 -8.40
C GLN A 29 7.37 -1.84 -9.20
N LYS A 30 6.18 -1.31 -8.99
CA LYS A 30 5.76 -0.07 -9.65
C LYS A 30 6.66 1.10 -9.26
N ILE A 31 7.07 1.16 -7.99
CA ILE A 31 8.01 2.18 -7.54
C ILE A 31 9.34 2.05 -8.27
N LYS A 32 9.87 0.83 -8.35
CA LYS A 32 11.14 0.55 -9.06
C LYS A 32 11.04 0.87 -10.53
N ASP A 33 9.93 0.50 -11.17
CA ASP A 33 9.71 0.76 -12.60
C ASP A 33 9.66 2.26 -12.89
N GLY A 34 9.25 3.06 -11.94
CA GLY A 34 9.26 4.51 -12.05
C GLY A 34 10.62 5.13 -11.74
N GLY A 35 11.65 4.32 -11.57
CA GLY A 35 13.00 4.80 -11.25
C GLY A 35 13.22 5.06 -9.77
N GLY A 36 12.30 4.62 -8.92
CA GLY A 36 12.42 4.82 -7.48
C GLY A 36 13.26 3.77 -6.79
N GLU A 37 13.49 3.98 -5.52
CA GLU A 37 14.30 3.10 -4.68
C GLU A 37 13.53 2.76 -3.41
N ILE A 38 13.51 1.48 -3.05
CA ILE A 38 12.86 1.01 -1.83
C ILE A 38 13.89 0.98 -0.71
N PHE A 39 13.62 1.69 0.38
CA PHE A 39 14.48 1.70 1.56
C PHE A 39 14.06 0.63 2.56
N SER A 40 12.76 0.42 2.73
CA SER A 40 12.24 -0.64 3.59
C SER A 40 10.84 -1.03 3.14
N CYS A 41 10.49 -2.29 3.40
CA CYS A 41 9.17 -2.83 3.09
C CYS A 41 8.89 -3.92 4.10
N ARG A 42 7.88 -3.72 4.96
CA ARG A 42 7.63 -4.66 6.06
C ARG A 42 6.17 -4.70 6.46
N LEU A 43 5.77 -5.84 6.97
CA LEU A 43 4.49 -6.00 7.64
C LEU A 43 4.61 -5.31 9.00
N TRP A 44 3.81 -4.28 9.21
CA TRP A 44 3.90 -3.44 10.42
C TRP A 44 2.95 -3.91 11.51
N LEU A 45 1.69 -4.10 11.18
CA LEU A 45 0.67 -4.54 12.12
C LEU A 45 -0.16 -5.63 11.46
N GLU A 46 -0.36 -6.72 12.20
CA GLU A 46 -1.11 -7.87 11.69
C GLU A 46 -2.46 -7.95 12.38
N ASN A 47 -3.51 -8.19 11.59
CA ASN A 47 -4.89 -8.35 12.08
C ASN A 47 -5.32 -7.24 13.05
N ARG A 48 -4.98 -6.00 12.71
CA ARG A 48 -5.33 -4.85 13.53
C ARG A 48 -6.78 -4.46 13.31
N LYS A 49 -7.53 -4.33 14.40
CA LYS A 49 -8.91 -3.87 14.34
C LYS A 49 -9.00 -2.40 14.00
N PHE A 50 -10.01 -2.05 13.21
CA PHE A 50 -10.28 -0.66 12.85
C PHE A 50 -11.28 -0.05 13.86
N ALA A 51 -11.25 1.28 13.95
CA ALA A 51 -12.26 2.00 14.74
C ALA A 51 -13.64 1.86 14.10
N TYR A 52 -13.69 1.67 12.79
CA TYR A 52 -14.94 1.45 12.04
C TYR A 52 -14.64 0.54 10.86
N VAL A 53 -15.73 0.00 10.29
CA VAL A 53 -15.67 -0.95 9.20
C VAL A 53 -15.20 -0.27 7.93
N LEU A 54 -14.27 -0.93 7.21
CA LEU A 54 -13.84 -0.54 5.88
C LEU A 54 -14.46 -1.48 4.86
N ARG A 55 -14.76 -0.96 3.68
CA ARG A 55 -15.29 -1.77 2.59
C ARG A 55 -14.20 -2.04 1.57
N SER A 56 -14.20 -3.26 1.04
CA SER A 56 -13.30 -3.60 -0.04
C SER A 56 -13.70 -2.82 -1.29
N ARG A 57 -12.73 -2.61 -2.16
CA ARG A 57 -12.96 -2.00 -3.47
C ARG A 57 -13.38 -3.11 -4.43
N GLY A 58 -13.96 -2.74 -5.57
CA GLY A 58 -14.37 -3.68 -6.59
C GLY A 58 -15.80 -4.15 -6.41
N ALA A 59 -16.16 -5.23 -7.11
CA ALA A 59 -17.55 -5.67 -7.25
C ALA A 59 -18.15 -6.25 -5.98
N GLU A 60 -17.34 -6.93 -5.16
CA GLU A 60 -17.85 -7.62 -3.98
C GLU A 60 -18.30 -6.71 -2.85
N ARG A 61 -17.57 -5.63 -2.63
CA ARG A 61 -17.84 -4.65 -1.56
C ARG A 61 -18.05 -5.28 -0.18
N LYS A 62 -17.20 -6.22 0.16
CA LYS A 62 -17.21 -6.83 1.49
C LYS A 62 -16.80 -5.82 2.54
N LYS A 63 -17.33 -5.99 3.76
CA LYS A 63 -16.99 -5.16 4.91
C LYS A 63 -15.94 -5.87 5.76
N TYR A 64 -14.96 -5.12 6.22
CA TYR A 64 -13.89 -5.65 7.07
C TYR A 64 -13.72 -4.76 8.29
N ASP A 65 -13.53 -5.36 9.46
CA ASP A 65 -13.30 -4.64 10.70
C ASP A 65 -11.85 -4.72 11.16
N GLN A 66 -11.00 -5.40 10.38
CA GLN A 66 -9.58 -5.52 10.68
C GLN A 66 -8.79 -5.70 9.38
N GLY A 67 -7.50 -5.52 9.47
CA GLY A 67 -6.63 -5.68 8.31
C GLY A 67 -5.17 -5.75 8.69
N ASN A 68 -4.34 -5.98 7.70
CA ASN A 68 -2.89 -6.05 7.85
C ASN A 68 -2.26 -4.79 7.29
N TYR A 69 -1.40 -4.17 8.09
CA TYR A 69 -0.76 -2.90 7.75
C TYR A 69 0.66 -3.17 7.26
N TRP A 70 0.93 -2.79 6.03
CA TRP A 70 2.26 -2.84 5.46
C TRP A 70 2.81 -1.44 5.32
N LEU A 71 4.11 -1.31 5.51
CA LEU A 71 4.81 -0.04 5.48
C LEU A 71 5.93 -0.12 4.46
N ILE A 72 5.92 0.81 3.50
CA ILE A 72 6.97 0.90 2.48
C ILE A 72 7.57 2.30 2.54
N GLU A 73 8.88 2.37 2.76
CA GLU A 73 9.62 3.62 2.70
C GLU A 73 10.42 3.65 1.40
N PHE A 74 10.28 4.71 0.63
CA PHE A 74 10.84 4.74 -0.71
C PHE A 74 11.16 6.16 -1.16
N LYS A 75 12.00 6.23 -2.19
CA LYS A 75 12.31 7.47 -2.89
C LYS A 75 11.74 7.38 -4.30
N LEU A 76 11.13 8.46 -4.78
CA LEU A 76 10.50 8.48 -6.09
C LEU A 76 10.43 9.92 -6.58
N ALA A 77 10.52 10.10 -7.90
CA ALA A 77 10.32 11.40 -8.52
C ALA A 77 8.88 11.86 -8.30
N ILE A 78 8.69 13.13 -8.00
CA ILE A 78 7.37 13.70 -7.77
C ILE A 78 6.43 13.41 -8.96
N GLU A 79 6.96 13.49 -10.17
CA GLU A 79 6.20 13.30 -11.40
C GLU A 79 5.62 11.89 -11.52
N LYS A 80 6.20 10.92 -10.81
CA LYS A 80 5.77 9.52 -10.86
C LYS A 80 4.77 9.17 -9.76
N LEU A 81 4.56 10.07 -8.80
CA LEU A 81 3.71 9.77 -7.65
C LEU A 81 2.25 9.55 -8.03
N ALA A 82 1.74 10.31 -9.00
CA ALA A 82 0.35 10.15 -9.45
C ALA A 82 0.09 8.77 -10.03
N GLU A 83 1.03 8.24 -10.80
CA GLU A 83 0.92 6.89 -11.36
C GLU A 83 0.89 5.82 -10.27
N LEU A 84 1.73 5.99 -9.26
CA LEU A 84 1.78 5.07 -8.12
C LEU A 84 0.46 5.09 -7.36
N LYS A 85 -0.08 6.27 -7.09
CA LYS A 85 -1.36 6.41 -6.40
C LYS A 85 -2.48 5.71 -7.16
N GLU A 86 -2.46 5.80 -8.49
CA GLU A 86 -3.47 5.16 -9.33
C GLU A 86 -3.38 3.64 -9.25
N VAL A 87 -2.18 3.07 -9.28
CA VAL A 87 -1.98 1.62 -9.14
C VAL A 87 -2.49 1.15 -7.79
N ILE A 88 -2.19 1.88 -6.72
CA ILE A 88 -2.66 1.55 -5.38
C ILE A 88 -4.20 1.61 -5.33
N ARG A 89 -4.77 2.66 -5.89
CA ARG A 89 -6.22 2.87 -5.90
C ARG A 89 -6.96 1.73 -6.61
N LEU A 90 -6.37 1.19 -7.67
CA LEU A 90 -6.97 0.13 -8.46
C LEU A 90 -6.77 -1.27 -7.88
N GLU A 91 -5.92 -1.41 -6.86
CA GLU A 91 -5.68 -2.72 -6.25
C GLU A 91 -6.80 -3.04 -5.26
N GLU A 92 -7.63 -4.03 -5.62
CA GLU A 92 -8.82 -4.39 -4.84
C GLU A 92 -8.51 -4.96 -3.46
N ASN A 93 -7.32 -5.54 -3.28
CA ASN A 93 -6.92 -6.13 -2.00
C ASN A 93 -6.45 -5.10 -0.98
N ILE A 94 -6.28 -3.86 -1.40
CA ILE A 94 -5.90 -2.75 -0.52
C ILE A 94 -7.17 -2.02 -0.10
N LEU A 95 -7.49 -2.07 1.19
CA LEU A 95 -8.68 -1.42 1.74
C LEU A 95 -8.50 0.09 1.85
N ARG A 96 -7.32 0.51 2.31
CA ARG A 96 -6.96 1.93 2.46
C ARG A 96 -5.48 2.09 2.27
N SER A 97 -5.08 3.28 1.92
CA SER A 97 -3.67 3.63 1.80
C SER A 97 -3.46 5.08 2.17
N LEU A 98 -2.25 5.38 2.60
CA LEU A 98 -1.84 6.74 2.92
C LEU A 98 -0.39 6.89 2.47
N ILE A 99 -0.09 7.97 1.76
CA ILE A 99 1.27 8.30 1.37
C ILE A 99 1.65 9.60 2.06
N VAL A 100 2.76 9.55 2.80
CA VAL A 100 3.26 10.71 3.55
C VAL A 100 4.65 11.05 3.02
N ARG A 101 4.90 12.32 2.81
CA ARG A 101 6.23 12.80 2.45
C ARG A 101 7.09 12.87 3.71
N LYS A 102 8.21 12.17 3.69
CA LYS A 102 9.09 12.05 4.86
C LYS A 102 10.09 13.18 4.96
N SER A 103 10.59 13.65 3.82
CA SER A 103 11.63 14.67 3.81
C SER A 103 11.59 15.45 2.52
N ASP A 104 12.24 16.56 2.56
CA ASP A 104 12.41 17.46 1.41
C ASP A 104 13.64 17.11 0.61
#